data_1006f2d8ac4156ebc730974b189f3266
#
_entry.id   1006f2d8ac4156ebc730974b189f3266
#
_cell.length_a   1.000
_cell.length_b   1.000
_cell.length_c   1.000
_cell.angle_alpha   90.00
_cell.angle_beta   90.00
_cell.angle_gamma   90.00
#
_symmetry.space_group_name_H-M   'P 1'
#
loop_
_entity.id
_entity.type
_entity.pdbx_description
1 polymer ?
#
loop_
_entity_poly.entity_id
_entity_poly.type
_entity_poly.pdbx_seq_one_letter_code
_entity_poly.pdbx_strand_id
1 'polypeptide(L)'
;MKIKKIPQRRCVGCNNMKDKKELIRVVRSVEGELSIDKVGKKPGRGAYVCLSSECITKAVKEKRLEKALDVAIDKKIYEKLLEDLHND
;
A
#
# COMPACT_ATOMS: atom_id res chain seq x y z
N MET A 1 5.53 33.74 2.52
CA MET A 1 5.26 32.78 1.44
C MET A 1 5.12 31.39 2.01
N LYS A 2 4.02 30.74 1.75
CA LYS A 2 3.80 29.40 2.26
C LYS A 2 4.35 28.35 1.32
N ILE A 3 5.27 27.55 1.82
CA ILE A 3 5.77 26.41 1.07
C ILE A 3 4.81 25.27 1.29
N LYS A 4 4.28 24.74 0.18
CA LYS A 4 3.38 23.59 0.25
C LYS A 4 4.19 22.35 0.60
N LYS A 5 3.98 21.81 1.79
CA LYS A 5 4.63 20.57 2.18
C LYS A 5 3.93 19.37 1.53
N ILE A 6 4.72 18.55 0.88
CA ILE A 6 4.21 17.29 0.33
C ILE A 6 4.08 16.30 1.48
N PRO A 7 2.90 15.70 1.70
CA PRO A 7 2.77 14.71 2.77
C PRO A 7 3.70 13.52 2.54
N GLN A 8 4.34 13.09 3.62
CA GLN A 8 5.17 11.91 3.58
C GLN A 8 4.50 10.76 4.30
N ARG A 9 4.74 9.56 3.83
CA ARG A 9 4.20 8.35 4.42
C ARG A 9 5.30 7.29 4.47
N ARG A 10 5.13 6.36 5.39
CA ARG A 10 6.10 5.27 5.54
C ARG A 10 5.71 4.08 4.67
N CYS A 11 6.67 3.57 3.90
CA CYS A 11 6.49 2.32 3.18
C CYS A 11 6.55 1.16 4.16
N VAL A 12 5.50 0.34 4.23
CA VAL A 12 5.48 -0.81 5.14
C VAL A 12 6.41 -1.94 4.69
N GLY A 13 6.90 -1.88 3.45
CA GLY A 13 7.87 -2.85 2.95
C GLY A 13 9.29 -2.52 3.36
N CYS A 14 9.79 -1.35 2.98
CA CYS A 14 11.17 -0.96 3.26
C CYS A 14 11.31 -0.07 4.50
N ASN A 15 10.20 0.37 5.07
CA ASN A 15 10.17 1.16 6.29
C ASN A 15 10.76 2.57 6.16
N ASN A 16 10.96 3.04 4.93
CA ASN A 16 11.45 4.39 4.68
C ASN A 16 10.31 5.38 4.52
N MET A 17 10.57 6.62 4.95
CA MET A 17 9.64 7.72 4.71
C MET A 17 9.84 8.25 3.31
N LYS A 18 8.75 8.39 2.56
CA LYS A 18 8.80 8.90 1.20
C LYS A 18 7.62 9.81 0.93
N ASP A 19 7.74 10.63 -0.12
CA ASP A 19 6.63 11.45 -0.55
C ASP A 19 5.47 10.57 -0.99
N LYS A 20 4.27 11.00 -0.67
CA LYS A 20 3.06 10.28 -1.05
C LYS A 20 3.01 9.92 -2.53
N LYS A 21 3.61 10.77 -3.37
CA LYS A 21 3.68 10.53 -4.83
C LYS A 21 4.49 9.31 -5.21
N GLU A 22 5.45 8.93 -4.37
CA GLU A 22 6.33 7.79 -4.63
C GLU A 22 5.78 6.49 -4.09
N LEU A 23 4.64 6.56 -3.46
CA LEU A 23 4.01 5.43 -2.79
C LEU A 23 2.67 5.10 -3.43
N ILE A 24 2.25 3.87 -3.21
CA ILE A 24 0.92 3.44 -3.59
C ILE A 24 0.19 3.01 -2.32
N ARG A 25 -1.11 3.23 -2.28
CA ARG A 25 -1.90 2.89 -1.11
C ARG A 25 -2.60 1.55 -1.34
N VAL A 26 -2.43 0.64 -0.39
CA VAL A 26 -3.18 -0.61 -0.36
C VAL A 26 -4.33 -0.40 0.62
N VAL A 27 -5.54 -0.65 0.20
CA VAL A 27 -6.74 -0.37 0.99
C VAL A 27 -7.49 -1.65 1.30
N ARG A 28 -7.91 -1.77 2.54
CA ARG A 28 -8.85 -2.79 2.97
C ARG A 28 -10.21 -2.13 3.12
N SER A 29 -11.19 -2.59 2.34
CA SER A 29 -12.55 -2.07 2.42
C SER A 29 -13.22 -2.52 3.72
N VAL A 30 -14.37 -1.95 4.01
CA VAL A 30 -15.17 -2.39 5.18
C VAL A 30 -15.59 -3.84 5.08
N GLU A 31 -15.63 -4.37 3.87
CA GLU A 31 -15.99 -5.76 3.61
C GLU A 31 -14.80 -6.71 3.69
N GLY A 32 -13.61 -6.17 3.90
CA GLY A 32 -12.39 -6.95 4.04
C GLY A 32 -11.65 -7.21 2.75
N GLU A 33 -12.05 -6.60 1.65
CA GLU A 33 -11.37 -6.76 0.37
C GLU A 33 -10.17 -5.83 0.26
N LEU A 34 -9.07 -6.35 -0.26
CA LEU A 34 -7.87 -5.56 -0.51
C LEU A 34 -7.80 -5.15 -1.96
N SER A 35 -7.36 -3.92 -2.17
CA SER A 35 -7.16 -3.40 -3.53
C SER A 35 -6.11 -2.31 -3.50
N ILE A 36 -5.59 -1.98 -4.69
CA ILE A 36 -4.66 -0.88 -4.86
C ILE A 36 -5.47 0.38 -5.14
N ASP A 37 -5.17 1.43 -4.41
CA ASP A 37 -5.81 2.73 -4.59
C ASP A 37 -4.79 3.72 -5.12
N LYS A 38 -4.81 3.94 -6.42
CA LYS A 38 -3.86 4.85 -7.07
C LYS A 38 -4.23 6.32 -6.91
N VAL A 39 -5.47 6.58 -6.57
CA VAL A 39 -5.98 7.96 -6.45
C VAL A 39 -5.95 8.44 -5.00
N GLY A 40 -6.05 7.55 -4.05
CA GLY A 40 -6.06 7.88 -2.63
C GLY A 40 -7.42 8.23 -2.06
N LYS A 41 -8.50 7.86 -2.75
CA LYS A 41 -9.86 8.22 -2.36
C LYS A 41 -10.74 7.04 -1.93
N LYS A 42 -10.25 5.81 -2.07
CA LYS A 42 -11.06 4.66 -1.66
C LYS A 42 -11.26 4.64 -0.15
N PRO A 43 -12.49 4.43 0.32
CA PRO A 43 -12.74 4.34 1.75
C PRO A 43 -12.18 3.05 2.32
N GLY A 44 -11.80 3.09 3.59
CA GLY A 44 -11.28 1.93 4.29
C GLY A 44 -9.92 2.20 4.92
N ARG A 45 -9.36 1.15 5.51
CA ARG A 45 -8.04 1.23 6.13
C ARG A 45 -6.95 1.09 5.08
N GLY A 46 -5.99 2.00 5.11
CA GLY A 46 -4.94 2.02 4.09
C GLY A 46 -3.54 1.87 4.67
N ALA A 47 -2.65 1.32 3.86
CA ALA A 47 -1.24 1.26 4.15
C ALA A 47 -0.48 1.63 2.88
N TYR A 48 0.68 2.25 3.04
CA TYR A 48 1.47 2.72 1.91
C TYR A 48 2.66 1.80 1.67
N VAL A 49 2.95 1.56 0.40
CA VAL A 49 4.15 0.83 -0.02
C VAL A 49 4.75 1.56 -1.20
N CYS A 50 6.06 1.39 -1.40
CA CYS A 50 6.70 1.94 -2.59
C CYS A 50 6.06 1.37 -3.84
N LEU A 51 6.08 2.15 -4.92
CA LEU A 51 5.58 1.71 -6.22
C LEU A 51 6.58 0.70 -6.81
N SER A 52 6.68 -0.44 -6.15
CA SER A 52 7.69 -1.45 -6.43
C SER A 52 7.17 -2.81 -5.99
N SER A 53 7.31 -3.80 -6.87
CA SER A 53 6.94 -5.17 -6.51
C SER A 53 7.79 -5.73 -5.37
N GLU A 54 9.02 -5.25 -5.24
CA GLU A 54 9.91 -5.68 -4.15
C GLU A 54 9.36 -5.27 -2.79
N CYS A 55 8.89 -4.04 -2.67
CA CYS A 55 8.33 -3.57 -1.41
C CYS A 55 7.02 -4.27 -1.07
N ILE A 56 6.18 -4.51 -2.06
CA ILE A 56 4.94 -5.26 -1.84
C ILE A 56 5.25 -6.68 -1.39
N THR A 57 6.18 -7.33 -2.09
CA THR A 57 6.59 -8.70 -1.74
C THR A 57 7.14 -8.77 -0.31
N LYS A 58 8.00 -7.83 0.04
CA LYS A 58 8.57 -7.79 1.37
C LYS A 58 7.51 -7.54 2.44
N ALA A 59 6.59 -6.60 2.18
CA ALA A 59 5.52 -6.29 3.10
C ALA A 59 4.61 -7.50 3.36
N VAL A 60 4.34 -8.28 2.32
CA VAL A 60 3.52 -9.49 2.45
C VAL A 60 4.28 -10.60 3.16
N LYS A 61 5.53 -10.86 2.77
CA LYS A 61 6.34 -11.93 3.36
C LYS A 61 6.61 -11.71 4.85
N GLU A 62 6.86 -10.47 5.25
CA GLU A 62 7.13 -10.15 6.64
C GLU A 62 5.85 -9.85 7.43
N LYS A 63 4.71 -10.07 6.81
CA LYS A 63 3.38 -9.86 7.42
C LYS A 63 3.15 -8.44 7.93
N ARG A 64 3.90 -7.48 7.43
CA ARG A 64 3.75 -6.08 7.81
C ARG A 64 2.46 -5.49 7.25
N LEU A 65 2.12 -5.86 6.03
CA LEU A 65 0.89 -5.41 5.40
C LEU A 65 -0.33 -6.00 6.10
N GLU A 66 -0.27 -7.27 6.49
CA GLU A 66 -1.33 -7.90 7.27
C GLU A 66 -1.57 -7.18 8.59
N LYS A 67 -0.48 -6.84 9.28
CA LYS A 67 -0.58 -6.10 10.55
C LYS A 67 -1.14 -4.70 10.36
N ALA A 68 -0.69 -4.01 9.32
CA ALA A 68 -1.13 -2.65 9.05
C ALA A 68 -2.61 -2.58 8.70
N LEU A 69 -3.11 -3.57 7.97
CA LEU A 69 -4.49 -3.61 7.51
C LEU A 69 -5.40 -4.51 8.34
N ASP A 70 -4.81 -5.22 9.31
CA ASP A 70 -5.55 -6.12 10.21
C ASP A 70 -6.38 -7.14 9.42
N VAL A 71 -5.75 -7.79 8.46
CA VAL A 71 -6.39 -8.77 7.58
C VAL A 71 -5.36 -9.77 7.07
N ALA A 72 -5.75 -11.03 6.94
CA ALA A 72 -4.86 -12.04 6.38
C ALA A 72 -4.71 -11.85 4.87
N ILE A 73 -3.49 -12.03 4.37
CA ILE A 73 -3.19 -11.90 2.95
C ILE A 73 -2.68 -13.25 2.44
N ASP A 74 -3.50 -13.91 1.63
CA ASP A 74 -3.10 -15.18 1.03
C ASP A 74 -2.41 -14.94 -0.32
N LYS A 75 -1.99 -16.02 -0.95
CA LYS A 75 -1.27 -15.96 -2.22
C LYS A 75 -2.09 -15.30 -3.33
N LYS A 76 -3.39 -15.56 -3.36
CA LYS A 76 -4.27 -14.97 -4.39
C LYS A 76 -4.37 -13.47 -4.24
N ILE A 77 -4.49 -12.98 -3.02
CA ILE A 77 -4.55 -11.55 -2.76
C ILE A 77 -3.22 -10.90 -3.13
N TYR A 78 -2.12 -11.54 -2.74
CA TYR A 78 -0.78 -11.04 -3.09
C TYR A 78 -0.60 -10.94 -4.62
N GLU A 79 -0.98 -11.97 -5.36
CA GLU A 79 -0.89 -11.96 -6.82
C GLU A 79 -1.76 -10.87 -7.42
N LYS A 80 -2.96 -10.66 -6.89
CA LYS A 80 -3.85 -9.59 -7.34
C LYS A 80 -3.23 -8.22 -7.13
N LEU A 81 -2.60 -8.01 -5.98
CA LEU A 81 -1.94 -6.73 -5.68
C LEU A 81 -0.81 -6.45 -6.66
N LEU A 82 -0.01 -7.47 -6.98
CA LEU A 82 1.06 -7.31 -7.96
C LEU A 82 0.50 -7.00 -9.34
N GLU A 83 -0.57 -7.67 -9.72
CA GLU A 83 -1.25 -7.44 -10.99
C GLU A 83 -1.78 -6.01 -11.07
N ASP A 84 -2.46 -5.56 -10.03
CA ASP A 84 -2.98 -4.20 -9.97
C ASP A 84 -1.87 -3.15 -10.01
N LEU A 85 -0.71 -3.46 -9.43
CA LEU A 85 0.44 -2.58 -9.47
C LEU A 85 0.95 -2.34 -10.88
N HIS A 86 0.95 -3.40 -11.71
CA HIS A 86 1.46 -3.34 -13.08
C HIS A 86 0.42 -2.88 -14.09
N ASN A 87 -0.83 -2.80 -13.71
CA ASN A 87 -1.90 -2.30 -14.57
C ASN A 87 -2.10 -0.80 -14.37
N ASP A 88 -2.06 -0.09 -15.45
CA ASP A 88 -2.34 1.35 -15.43
C ASP A 88 -3.81 1.65 -15.63
#